data_4c65e441a7310c4f6b14661a34d5c6f2
#
_entry.id   4c65e441a7310c4f6b14661a34d5c6f2
#
_cell.length_a   1.000
_cell.length_b   1.000
_cell.length_c   1.000
_cell.angle_alpha   90.00
_cell.angle_beta   90.00
_cell.angle_gamma   90.00
#
_symmetry.space_group_name_H-M   'P 1'
#
loop_
_entity.id
_entity.type
_entity.pdbx_description
1 polymer ?
#
loop_
_entity_poly.entity_id
_entity_poly.type
_entity_poly.pdbx_seq_one_letter_code
_entity_poly.pdbx_strand_id
1 'polypeptide(L)'
;MMKILAMDTSNKALSLAILENKELLGQVTFNIKKNHSITLMPAIDFLMNSLDMKPTDLDRIAVAQGPGSYTGLRIAVATAKTLAHTLKIELVGVSSLLALVPEQVEGLVIPIMDARRNNVYAGFYQSGQAVRSEAHLPLAEVLEIAGAADQPVTFVGETAAFAEQIKAAIPQAAIQPTLPDAAAVGRLGLDLPAQSIHDFVPSYLKRVEAEENWLKNHKESSDSYIQRL
;
A
#
# COMPACT_ATOMS: atom_id res chain seq x y z
N MET A 1 -3.49 21.16 -15.44
CA MET A 1 -3.62 20.64 -14.07
C MET A 1 -3.80 19.14 -14.17
N MET A 2 -3.05 18.35 -13.37
CA MET A 2 -3.09 16.90 -13.44
C MET A 2 -4.17 16.34 -12.52
N LYS A 3 -5.11 15.58 -13.06
CA LYS A 3 -6.15 14.89 -12.31
C LYS A 3 -5.81 13.43 -12.11
N ILE A 4 -5.78 12.99 -10.87
CA ILE A 4 -5.31 11.67 -10.45
C ILE A 4 -6.46 10.92 -9.77
N LEU A 5 -6.78 9.71 -10.28
CA LEU A 5 -7.53 8.73 -9.53
C LEU A 5 -6.57 7.85 -8.74
N ALA A 6 -6.66 7.88 -7.43
CA ALA A 6 -5.84 7.07 -6.53
C ALA A 6 -6.66 5.95 -5.90
N MET A 7 -6.05 4.77 -5.70
CA MET A 7 -6.73 3.62 -5.10
C MET A 7 -5.81 2.77 -4.23
N ASP A 8 -6.38 2.29 -3.12
CA ASP A 8 -5.73 1.36 -2.19
C ASP A 8 -6.72 0.28 -1.72
N THR A 9 -6.38 -0.97 -2.00
CA THR A 9 -7.06 -2.18 -1.52
C THR A 9 -6.07 -3.15 -0.87
N SER A 10 -4.96 -2.62 -0.37
CA SER A 10 -3.83 -3.41 0.15
C SER A 10 -4.15 -4.14 1.46
N ASN A 11 -5.19 -3.73 2.18
CA ASN A 11 -5.64 -4.39 3.40
C ASN A 11 -7.16 -4.61 3.44
N LYS A 12 -7.76 -4.69 4.64
CA LYS A 12 -9.20 -4.90 4.84
C LYS A 12 -10.05 -3.75 4.30
N ALA A 13 -9.57 -2.52 4.39
CA ALA A 13 -10.30 -1.37 3.89
C ALA A 13 -10.00 -1.13 2.39
N LEU A 14 -10.94 -0.47 1.73
CA LEU A 14 -10.81 0.04 0.37
C LEU A 14 -10.85 1.56 0.45
N SER A 15 -9.87 2.23 -0.10
CA SER A 15 -9.83 3.69 -0.20
C SER A 15 -9.67 4.12 -1.65
N LEU A 16 -10.41 5.17 -2.04
CA LEU A 16 -10.35 5.83 -3.33
C LEU A 16 -10.29 7.33 -3.12
N ALA A 17 -9.51 8.03 -3.94
CA ALA A 17 -9.46 9.49 -3.94
C ALA A 17 -9.29 10.02 -5.37
N ILE A 18 -9.82 11.22 -5.60
CA ILE A 18 -9.55 12.01 -6.79
C ILE A 18 -8.88 13.31 -6.34
N LEU A 19 -7.73 13.59 -6.94
CA LEU A 19 -6.95 14.79 -6.67
C LEU A 19 -6.78 15.61 -7.97
N GLU A 20 -6.69 16.91 -7.80
CA GLU A 20 -6.16 17.82 -8.83
C GLU A 20 -4.82 18.36 -8.35
N ASN A 21 -3.73 17.92 -8.95
CA ASN A 21 -2.37 18.07 -8.42
C ASN A 21 -2.29 17.51 -6.97
N LYS A 22 -2.03 18.35 -5.96
CA LYS A 22 -1.99 17.94 -4.53
C LYS A 22 -3.31 18.18 -3.79
N GLU A 23 -4.26 18.87 -4.42
CA GLU A 23 -5.56 19.18 -3.82
C GLU A 23 -6.49 17.98 -3.89
N LEU A 24 -7.06 17.60 -2.76
CA LEU A 24 -8.05 16.52 -2.67
C LEU A 24 -9.43 17.06 -3.09
N LEU A 25 -9.97 16.53 -4.20
CA LEU A 25 -11.32 16.85 -4.67
C LEU A 25 -12.38 15.99 -4.00
N GLY A 26 -12.09 14.71 -3.77
CA GLY A 26 -13.00 13.79 -3.09
C GLY A 26 -12.32 12.49 -2.71
N GLN A 27 -12.82 11.88 -1.62
CA GLN A 27 -12.33 10.59 -1.13
C GLN A 27 -13.47 9.77 -0.56
N VAL A 28 -13.38 8.45 -0.75
CA VAL A 28 -14.26 7.48 -0.10
C VAL A 28 -13.46 6.32 0.46
N THR A 29 -13.73 5.94 1.70
CA THR A 29 -13.08 4.80 2.35
C THR A 29 -14.13 3.88 2.95
N PHE A 30 -14.09 2.59 2.58
CA PHE A 30 -14.93 1.54 3.13
C PHE A 30 -14.12 0.64 4.04
N ASN A 31 -14.32 0.74 5.34
CA ASN A 31 -13.69 -0.14 6.34
C ASN A 31 -14.62 -1.28 6.73
N ILE A 32 -15.01 -2.08 5.76
CA ILE A 32 -15.91 -3.22 5.96
C ILE A 32 -15.31 -4.46 5.30
N LYS A 33 -15.59 -5.64 5.88
CA LYS A 33 -15.18 -6.92 5.29
C LYS A 33 -16.09 -7.25 4.09
N LYS A 34 -15.91 -6.54 2.98
CA LYS A 34 -16.56 -6.82 1.70
C LYS A 34 -15.54 -7.25 0.66
N ASN A 35 -16.03 -7.92 -0.37
CA ASN A 35 -15.20 -8.30 -1.49
C ASN A 35 -14.85 -7.06 -2.33
N HIS A 36 -13.58 -6.66 -2.34
CA HIS A 36 -13.11 -5.51 -3.10
C HIS A 36 -13.43 -5.62 -4.60
N SER A 37 -13.48 -6.84 -5.17
CA SER A 37 -13.73 -7.02 -6.61
C SER A 37 -15.11 -6.55 -7.05
N ILE A 38 -16.13 -6.61 -6.19
CA ILE A 38 -17.48 -6.15 -6.49
C ILE A 38 -17.74 -4.71 -6.01
N THR A 39 -16.87 -4.16 -5.16
CA THR A 39 -17.06 -2.84 -4.55
C THR A 39 -16.25 -1.75 -5.26
N LEU A 40 -15.07 -2.10 -5.81
CA LEU A 40 -14.12 -1.11 -6.31
C LEU A 40 -14.69 -0.28 -7.48
N MET A 41 -15.18 -0.92 -8.55
CA MET A 41 -15.73 -0.19 -9.71
C MET A 41 -16.96 0.65 -9.38
N PRO A 42 -17.98 0.15 -8.65
CA PRO A 42 -19.08 1.00 -8.19
C PRO A 42 -18.64 2.19 -7.32
N ALA A 43 -17.61 2.03 -6.52
CA ALA A 43 -17.08 3.11 -5.71
C ALA A 43 -16.35 4.18 -6.54
N ILE A 44 -15.62 3.77 -7.59
CA ILE A 44 -15.02 4.69 -8.56
C ILE A 44 -16.12 5.47 -9.29
N ASP A 45 -17.13 4.79 -9.79
CA ASP A 45 -18.26 5.41 -10.49
C ASP A 45 -18.99 6.41 -9.57
N PHE A 46 -19.29 6.02 -8.34
CA PHE A 46 -19.89 6.90 -7.34
C PHE A 46 -19.04 8.16 -7.10
N LEU A 47 -17.73 8.01 -6.90
CA LEU A 47 -16.85 9.14 -6.61
C LEU A 47 -16.72 10.09 -7.81
N MET A 48 -16.58 9.54 -9.03
CA MET A 48 -16.50 10.32 -10.27
C MET A 48 -17.79 11.12 -10.51
N ASN A 49 -18.96 10.46 -10.38
CA ASN A 49 -20.26 11.10 -10.57
C ASN A 49 -20.52 12.18 -9.49
N SER A 50 -20.07 11.96 -8.25
CA SER A 50 -20.21 12.96 -7.16
C SER A 50 -19.41 14.24 -7.40
N LEU A 51 -18.43 14.19 -8.29
CA LEU A 51 -17.56 15.31 -8.67
C LEU A 51 -17.88 15.85 -10.07
N ASP A 52 -18.98 15.40 -10.69
CA ASP A 52 -19.35 15.72 -12.08
C ASP A 52 -18.21 15.45 -13.10
N MET A 53 -17.37 14.44 -12.83
CA MET A 53 -16.22 14.10 -13.65
C MET A 53 -16.50 12.88 -14.55
N LYS A 54 -15.90 12.90 -15.74
CA LYS A 54 -15.87 11.77 -16.67
C LYS A 54 -14.52 11.04 -16.58
N PRO A 55 -14.44 9.73 -16.90
CA PRO A 55 -13.17 9.01 -16.96
C PRO A 55 -12.11 9.68 -17.85
N THR A 56 -12.55 10.37 -18.90
CA THR A 56 -11.68 11.11 -19.83
C THR A 56 -11.06 12.37 -19.25
N ASP A 57 -11.49 12.80 -18.06
CA ASP A 57 -10.93 13.96 -17.37
C ASP A 57 -9.71 13.60 -16.54
N LEU A 58 -9.41 12.29 -16.40
CA LEU A 58 -8.27 11.79 -15.66
C LEU A 58 -6.99 11.81 -16.51
N ASP A 59 -5.88 12.18 -15.91
CA ASP A 59 -4.56 12.20 -16.53
C ASP A 59 -3.66 11.05 -16.04
N ARG A 60 -3.93 10.55 -14.82
CA ARG A 60 -3.08 9.54 -14.15
C ARG A 60 -3.89 8.65 -13.23
N ILE A 61 -3.47 7.38 -13.14
CA ILE A 61 -3.90 6.44 -12.10
C ILE A 61 -2.73 6.21 -11.14
N ALA A 62 -2.96 6.40 -9.84
CA ALA A 62 -2.03 6.03 -8.79
C ALA A 62 -2.61 4.84 -7.99
N VAL A 63 -1.82 3.81 -7.75
CA VAL A 63 -2.30 2.61 -7.05
C VAL A 63 -1.32 2.17 -5.98
N ALA A 64 -1.83 1.82 -4.79
CA ALA A 64 -1.06 1.13 -3.77
C ALA A 64 -0.63 -0.24 -4.32
N GLN A 65 0.65 -0.35 -4.68
CA GLN A 65 1.21 -1.50 -5.39
C GLN A 65 1.54 -2.66 -4.44
N GLY A 66 1.61 -2.41 -3.16
CA GLY A 66 2.03 -3.36 -2.13
C GLY A 66 3.10 -2.76 -1.20
N PRO A 67 3.43 -3.51 -0.15
CA PRO A 67 2.93 -4.83 0.23
C PRO A 67 1.49 -4.82 0.76
N GLY A 68 0.91 -6.02 0.96
CA GLY A 68 -0.43 -6.15 1.54
C GLY A 68 -1.15 -7.44 1.17
N SER A 69 -2.47 -7.40 1.21
CA SER A 69 -3.35 -8.51 0.84
C SER A 69 -3.13 -8.94 -0.61
N TYR A 70 -2.73 -10.18 -0.83
CA TYR A 70 -2.49 -10.75 -2.16
C TYR A 70 -3.67 -10.52 -3.13
N THR A 71 -4.88 -10.85 -2.68
CA THR A 71 -6.09 -10.67 -3.49
C THR A 71 -6.41 -9.18 -3.69
N GLY A 72 -6.30 -8.38 -2.62
CA GLY A 72 -6.55 -6.94 -2.68
C GLY A 72 -5.65 -6.25 -3.68
N LEU A 73 -4.34 -6.46 -3.59
CA LEU A 73 -3.36 -5.88 -4.51
C LEU A 73 -3.64 -6.23 -5.97
N ARG A 74 -4.00 -7.49 -6.25
CA ARG A 74 -4.34 -7.93 -7.62
C ARG A 74 -5.58 -7.22 -8.15
N ILE A 75 -6.59 -7.01 -7.33
CA ILE A 75 -7.82 -6.30 -7.72
C ILE A 75 -7.48 -4.86 -8.09
N ALA A 76 -6.78 -4.12 -7.22
CA ALA A 76 -6.42 -2.73 -7.50
C ALA A 76 -5.50 -2.59 -8.72
N VAL A 77 -4.44 -3.40 -8.78
CA VAL A 77 -3.46 -3.36 -9.88
C VAL A 77 -4.11 -3.71 -11.21
N ALA A 78 -4.96 -4.77 -11.27
CA ALA A 78 -5.66 -5.13 -12.50
C ALA A 78 -6.62 -4.02 -12.95
N THR A 79 -7.38 -3.43 -12.02
CA THR A 79 -8.27 -2.30 -12.31
C THR A 79 -7.49 -1.09 -12.80
N ALA A 80 -6.41 -0.72 -12.10
CA ALA A 80 -5.56 0.41 -12.47
C ALA A 80 -4.95 0.24 -13.87
N LYS A 81 -4.41 -0.95 -14.18
CA LYS A 81 -3.88 -1.28 -15.52
C LYS A 81 -4.95 -1.16 -16.60
N THR A 82 -6.13 -1.72 -16.35
CA THR A 82 -7.23 -1.71 -17.32
C THR A 82 -7.69 -0.28 -17.61
N LEU A 83 -7.88 0.52 -16.56
CA LEU A 83 -8.27 1.93 -16.71
C LEU A 83 -7.19 2.74 -17.43
N ALA A 84 -5.93 2.66 -16.98
CA ALA A 84 -4.83 3.39 -17.59
C ALA A 84 -4.62 3.02 -19.07
N HIS A 85 -4.71 1.72 -19.40
CA HIS A 85 -4.62 1.24 -20.79
C HIS A 85 -5.77 1.75 -21.66
N THR A 86 -7.00 1.65 -21.16
CA THR A 86 -8.20 2.04 -21.91
C THR A 86 -8.26 3.55 -22.13
N LEU A 87 -7.93 4.33 -21.12
CA LEU A 87 -7.93 5.79 -21.17
C LEU A 87 -6.66 6.38 -21.82
N LYS A 88 -5.63 5.55 -22.00
CA LYS A 88 -4.29 5.95 -22.52
C LYS A 88 -3.63 7.02 -21.64
N ILE A 89 -3.73 6.85 -20.33
CA ILE A 89 -3.16 7.76 -19.33
C ILE A 89 -2.07 7.07 -18.53
N GLU A 90 -1.34 7.83 -17.74
CA GLU A 90 -0.22 7.35 -16.94
C GLU A 90 -0.66 6.43 -15.79
N LEU A 91 0.20 5.47 -15.46
CA LEU A 91 0.05 4.57 -14.31
C LEU A 91 1.28 4.67 -13.42
N VAL A 92 1.06 4.81 -12.11
CA VAL A 92 2.13 4.82 -11.10
C VAL A 92 1.78 3.92 -9.94
N GLY A 93 2.78 3.19 -9.42
CA GLY A 93 2.68 2.39 -8.22
C GLY A 93 3.31 3.10 -7.03
N VAL A 94 2.62 3.06 -5.90
CA VAL A 94 3.06 3.65 -4.63
C VAL A 94 3.16 2.53 -3.60
N SER A 95 4.18 2.59 -2.73
CA SER A 95 4.24 1.67 -1.59
C SER A 95 3.03 1.84 -0.68
N SER A 96 2.35 0.72 -0.37
CA SER A 96 1.23 0.73 0.57
C SER A 96 1.65 1.10 1.98
N LEU A 97 2.90 0.78 2.38
CA LEU A 97 3.45 1.16 3.69
C LEU A 97 3.80 2.66 3.73
N LEU A 98 4.44 3.17 2.70
CA LEU A 98 4.75 4.60 2.62
C LEU A 98 3.48 5.47 2.66
N ALA A 99 2.40 5.02 2.01
CA ALA A 99 1.12 5.73 2.02
C ALA A 99 0.44 5.78 3.41
N LEU A 100 0.86 4.96 4.38
CA LEU A 100 0.40 5.01 5.77
C LEU A 100 1.21 5.99 6.63
N VAL A 101 2.35 6.49 6.13
CA VAL A 101 3.23 7.40 6.88
C VAL A 101 2.61 8.80 6.88
N PRO A 102 2.26 9.37 8.05
CA PRO A 102 1.75 10.72 8.14
C PRO A 102 2.81 11.75 7.74
N GLU A 103 2.41 12.84 7.10
CA GLU A 103 3.32 13.89 6.63
C GLU A 103 4.05 14.65 7.76
N GLN A 104 3.48 14.68 8.97
CA GLN A 104 3.95 15.52 10.08
C GLN A 104 4.17 14.72 11.37
N VAL A 105 5.00 13.68 11.30
CA VAL A 105 5.41 12.91 12.49
C VAL A 105 6.92 12.96 12.63
N GLU A 106 7.37 13.40 13.80
CA GLU A 106 8.78 13.44 14.15
C GLU A 106 9.28 12.03 14.57
N GLY A 107 10.57 11.79 14.36
CA GLY A 107 11.22 10.55 14.74
C GLY A 107 11.04 9.43 13.73
N LEU A 108 11.15 8.20 14.23
CA LEU A 108 11.03 6.98 13.43
C LEU A 108 9.55 6.57 13.31
N VAL A 109 9.01 6.58 12.10
CA VAL A 109 7.67 6.09 11.81
C VAL A 109 7.75 4.69 11.22
N ILE A 110 7.03 3.76 11.82
CA ILE A 110 7.02 2.35 11.43
C ILE A 110 5.59 1.95 11.03
N PRO A 111 5.23 2.08 9.74
CA PRO A 111 3.99 1.49 9.23
C PRO A 111 4.08 -0.03 9.28
N ILE A 112 3.02 -0.65 9.77
CA ILE A 112 2.87 -2.10 9.81
C ILE A 112 1.53 -2.55 9.24
N MET A 113 1.55 -3.71 8.55
CA MET A 113 0.36 -4.44 8.10
C MET A 113 0.47 -5.90 8.56
N ASP A 114 -0.65 -6.49 8.99
CA ASP A 114 -0.70 -7.89 9.44
C ASP A 114 -0.39 -8.86 8.28
N ALA A 115 0.74 -9.57 8.41
CA ALA A 115 1.16 -10.60 7.46
C ALA A 115 0.91 -12.04 7.96
N ARG A 116 0.08 -12.18 9.01
CA ARG A 116 -0.31 -13.43 9.68
C ARG A 116 0.80 -14.05 10.53
N ARG A 117 0.40 -14.91 11.47
CA ARG A 117 1.31 -15.69 12.33
C ARG A 117 2.33 -14.82 13.05
N ASN A 118 1.91 -13.70 13.59
CA ASN A 118 2.74 -12.70 14.30
C ASN A 118 3.89 -12.13 13.44
N ASN A 119 3.72 -12.14 12.10
CA ASN A 119 4.58 -11.40 11.19
C ASN A 119 3.83 -10.18 10.67
N VAL A 120 4.61 -9.20 10.26
CA VAL A 120 4.11 -7.95 9.69
C VAL A 120 4.87 -7.62 8.39
N TYR A 121 4.22 -6.93 7.47
CA TYR A 121 4.94 -6.09 6.54
C TYR A 121 5.27 -4.80 7.27
N ALA A 122 6.53 -4.42 7.29
CA ALA A 122 7.00 -3.23 7.97
C ALA A 122 7.89 -2.37 7.09
N GLY A 123 7.78 -1.07 7.24
CA GLY A 123 8.68 -0.06 6.71
C GLY A 123 9.26 0.78 7.85
N PHE A 124 10.35 1.46 7.60
CA PHE A 124 11.02 2.31 8.59
C PHE A 124 11.32 3.64 7.92
N TYR A 125 10.66 4.69 8.39
CA TYR A 125 10.69 6.00 7.74
C TYR A 125 11.06 7.10 8.73
N GLN A 126 11.82 8.08 8.25
CA GLN A 126 12.12 9.30 8.96
C GLN A 126 11.93 10.48 8.02
N SER A 127 11.14 11.46 8.41
CA SER A 127 10.79 12.61 7.55
C SER A 127 10.28 12.19 6.16
N GLY A 128 9.48 11.13 6.10
CA GLY A 128 8.91 10.59 4.85
C GLY A 128 9.89 9.80 3.96
N GLN A 129 11.15 9.67 4.37
CA GLN A 129 12.16 8.90 3.63
C GLN A 129 12.42 7.55 4.29
N ALA A 130 12.55 6.50 3.48
CA ALA A 130 12.88 5.18 3.98
C ALA A 130 14.33 5.16 4.51
N VAL A 131 14.48 4.83 5.80
CA VAL A 131 15.79 4.63 6.44
C VAL A 131 16.22 3.17 6.42
N ARG A 132 15.27 2.27 6.10
CA ARG A 132 15.49 0.84 5.87
C ARG A 132 14.49 0.34 4.84
N SER A 133 14.90 -0.66 4.06
CA SER A 133 14.01 -1.31 3.07
C SER A 133 12.79 -1.93 3.75
N GLU A 134 11.64 -1.80 3.11
CA GLU A 134 10.43 -2.50 3.51
C GLU A 134 10.63 -4.01 3.47
N ALA A 135 10.08 -4.73 4.45
CA ALA A 135 10.26 -6.16 4.56
C ALA A 135 9.08 -6.88 5.20
N HIS A 136 9.00 -8.20 4.96
CA HIS A 136 8.16 -9.12 5.72
C HIS A 136 8.98 -9.67 6.89
N LEU A 137 8.63 -9.30 8.12
CA LEU A 137 9.41 -9.59 9.32
C LEU A 137 8.53 -10.17 10.44
N PRO A 138 9.09 -11.01 11.33
CA PRO A 138 8.48 -11.26 12.64
C PRO A 138 8.31 -9.95 13.42
N LEU A 139 7.18 -9.77 14.12
CA LEU A 139 6.98 -8.58 14.93
C LEU A 139 8.12 -8.36 15.95
N ALA A 140 8.63 -9.45 16.54
CA ALA A 140 9.72 -9.37 17.50
C ALA A 140 10.97 -8.67 16.94
N GLU A 141 11.34 -8.94 15.68
CA GLU A 141 12.46 -8.28 15.00
C GLU A 141 12.19 -6.79 14.77
N VAL A 142 10.95 -6.44 14.38
CA VAL A 142 10.55 -5.04 14.22
C VAL A 142 10.65 -4.29 15.57
N LEU A 143 10.23 -4.92 16.66
CA LEU A 143 10.31 -4.35 18.00
C LEU A 143 11.78 -4.18 18.48
N GLU A 144 12.66 -5.12 18.16
CA GLU A 144 14.10 -5.02 18.46
C GLU A 144 14.73 -3.82 17.73
N ILE A 145 14.45 -3.70 16.41
CA ILE A 145 14.93 -2.57 15.59
C ILE A 145 14.40 -1.25 16.13
N ALA A 146 13.12 -1.20 16.45
CA ALA A 146 12.47 0.00 16.97
C ALA A 146 12.97 0.39 18.36
N GLY A 147 13.24 -0.60 19.22
CA GLY A 147 13.77 -0.39 20.58
C GLY A 147 15.21 0.12 20.62
N ALA A 148 15.97 -0.11 19.56
CA ALA A 148 17.34 0.40 19.40
C ALA A 148 17.39 1.84 18.86
N ALA A 149 16.26 2.46 18.54
CA ALA A 149 16.23 3.82 18.00
C ALA A 149 16.42 4.86 19.12
N ASP A 150 17.36 5.80 18.92
CA ASP A 150 17.63 6.92 19.83
C ASP A 150 16.69 8.12 19.61
N GLN A 151 15.47 7.87 19.14
CA GLN A 151 14.49 8.90 18.78
C GLN A 151 13.06 8.41 19.07
N PRO A 152 12.06 9.30 19.13
CA PRO A 152 10.68 8.91 19.27
C PRO A 152 10.25 7.91 18.19
N VAL A 153 9.50 6.88 18.59
CA VAL A 153 9.00 5.84 17.66
C VAL A 153 7.49 5.89 17.61
N THR A 154 6.94 5.91 16.38
CA THR A 154 5.51 5.87 16.13
C THR A 154 5.18 4.69 15.22
N PHE A 155 4.33 3.79 15.70
CA PHE A 155 3.75 2.72 14.88
C PHE A 155 2.44 3.20 14.26
N VAL A 156 2.26 2.98 12.96
CA VAL A 156 1.04 3.34 12.21
C VAL A 156 0.51 2.15 11.42
N GLY A 157 -0.72 2.21 10.93
CA GLY A 157 -1.34 1.16 10.12
C GLY A 157 -2.15 0.15 10.94
N GLU A 158 -2.01 -1.15 10.66
CA GLU A 158 -2.76 -2.22 11.32
C GLU A 158 -2.17 -2.59 12.70
N THR A 159 -2.07 -1.60 13.57
CA THR A 159 -1.40 -1.73 14.88
C THR A 159 -2.28 -2.34 15.97
N ALA A 160 -3.60 -2.37 15.80
CA ALA A 160 -4.54 -2.75 16.87
C ALA A 160 -4.29 -4.16 17.45
N ALA A 161 -3.98 -5.14 16.59
CA ALA A 161 -3.71 -6.52 17.03
C ALA A 161 -2.36 -6.68 17.74
N PHE A 162 -1.48 -5.71 17.61
CA PHE A 162 -0.10 -5.74 18.10
C PHE A 162 0.18 -4.75 19.23
N ALA A 163 -0.82 -3.93 19.59
CA ALA A 163 -0.67 -2.81 20.52
C ALA A 163 -0.10 -3.22 21.90
N GLU A 164 -0.55 -4.35 22.46
CA GLU A 164 -0.05 -4.85 23.74
C GLU A 164 1.43 -5.27 23.65
N GLN A 165 1.81 -5.97 22.56
CA GLN A 165 3.19 -6.41 22.35
C GLN A 165 4.12 -5.20 22.13
N ILE A 166 3.68 -4.20 21.35
CA ILE A 166 4.42 -2.95 21.13
C ILE A 166 4.64 -2.23 22.46
N LYS A 167 3.59 -2.04 23.26
CA LYS A 167 3.69 -1.33 24.56
C LYS A 167 4.51 -2.07 25.60
N ALA A 168 4.47 -3.40 25.58
CA ALA A 168 5.30 -4.21 26.47
C ALA A 168 6.80 -4.08 26.12
N ALA A 169 7.15 -4.04 24.84
CA ALA A 169 8.53 -3.92 24.39
C ALA A 169 9.05 -2.48 24.43
N ILE A 170 8.21 -1.51 24.03
CA ILE A 170 8.59 -0.09 23.89
C ILE A 170 7.48 0.77 24.53
N PRO A 171 7.46 0.93 25.88
CA PRO A 171 6.37 1.63 26.58
C PRO A 171 6.12 3.07 26.08
N GLN A 172 7.15 3.77 25.65
CA GLN A 172 7.10 5.15 25.16
C GLN A 172 6.68 5.26 23.69
N ALA A 173 6.64 4.17 22.90
CA ALA A 173 6.24 4.25 21.50
C ALA A 173 4.82 4.78 21.34
N ALA A 174 4.60 5.69 20.42
CA ALA A 174 3.27 6.09 20.02
C ALA A 174 2.65 5.00 19.12
N ILE A 175 1.35 4.79 19.26
CA ILE A 175 0.60 3.84 18.43
C ILE A 175 -0.59 4.60 17.84
N GLN A 176 -0.61 4.71 16.53
CA GLN A 176 -1.64 5.42 15.78
C GLN A 176 -2.23 4.48 14.71
N PRO A 177 -3.33 3.77 15.01
CA PRO A 177 -4.02 2.97 14.01
C PRO A 177 -4.47 3.84 12.83
N THR A 178 -4.12 3.46 11.61
CA THR A 178 -4.52 4.17 10.40
C THR A 178 -5.13 3.20 9.39
N LEU A 179 -6.02 3.71 8.57
CA LEU A 179 -6.58 3.00 7.41
C LEU A 179 -5.79 3.37 6.15
N PRO A 180 -5.91 2.58 5.07
CA PRO A 180 -5.47 3.00 3.76
C PRO A 180 -5.97 4.39 3.42
N ASP A 181 -5.07 5.22 2.93
CA ASP A 181 -5.37 6.60 2.51
C ASP A 181 -5.03 6.78 1.03
N ALA A 182 -6.05 6.69 0.18
CA ALA A 182 -5.87 6.90 -1.25
C ALA A 182 -5.45 8.34 -1.59
N ALA A 183 -5.76 9.33 -0.74
CA ALA A 183 -5.27 10.69 -0.97
C ALA A 183 -3.74 10.76 -0.78
N ALA A 184 -3.18 10.04 0.20
CA ALA A 184 -1.73 9.89 0.34
C ALA A 184 -1.12 9.17 -0.87
N VAL A 185 -1.74 8.09 -1.36
CA VAL A 185 -1.32 7.40 -2.61
C VAL A 185 -1.31 8.37 -3.78
N GLY A 186 -2.33 9.22 -3.93
CA GLY A 186 -2.42 10.21 -5.00
C GLY A 186 -1.31 11.27 -4.90
N ARG A 187 -1.09 11.85 -3.70
CA ARG A 187 -0.03 12.84 -3.48
C ARG A 187 1.37 12.29 -3.74
N LEU A 188 1.66 11.08 -3.25
CA LEU A 188 2.93 10.41 -3.51
C LEU A 188 3.09 10.05 -4.99
N GLY A 189 2.01 9.58 -5.62
CA GLY A 189 2.00 9.21 -7.03
C GLY A 189 2.15 10.39 -7.99
N LEU A 190 1.94 11.64 -7.54
CA LEU A 190 2.10 12.82 -8.38
C LEU A 190 3.54 13.01 -8.85
N ASP A 191 4.51 12.81 -7.97
CA ASP A 191 5.92 13.10 -8.20
C ASP A 191 6.70 11.87 -8.72
N LEU A 192 6.04 10.70 -8.80
CA LEU A 192 6.68 9.47 -9.29
C LEU A 192 6.64 9.38 -10.83
N PRO A 193 7.67 8.75 -11.44
CA PRO A 193 7.67 8.51 -12.89
C PRO A 193 6.58 7.49 -13.27
N ALA A 194 5.96 7.71 -14.43
CA ALA A 194 5.01 6.74 -15.00
C ALA A 194 5.72 5.41 -15.29
N GLN A 195 5.00 4.31 -15.06
CA GLN A 195 5.51 2.96 -15.24
C GLN A 195 4.88 2.28 -16.47
N SER A 196 5.58 1.29 -17.02
CA SER A 196 5.04 0.48 -18.13
C SER A 196 3.78 -0.26 -17.68
N ILE A 197 2.65 0.02 -18.33
CA ILE A 197 1.38 -0.64 -17.99
C ILE A 197 1.49 -2.17 -18.18
N HIS A 198 2.23 -2.64 -19.19
CA HIS A 198 2.35 -4.07 -19.47
C HIS A 198 3.12 -4.80 -18.36
N ASP A 199 4.22 -4.24 -17.90
CA ASP A 199 5.11 -4.84 -16.92
C ASP A 199 4.69 -4.56 -15.47
N PHE A 200 3.67 -3.71 -15.27
CA PHE A 200 3.19 -3.33 -13.95
C PHE A 200 2.58 -4.52 -13.22
N VAL A 201 3.16 -4.88 -12.07
CA VAL A 201 2.73 -5.99 -11.22
C VAL A 201 2.71 -5.58 -9.75
N PRO A 202 1.91 -6.25 -8.89
CA PRO A 202 1.98 -6.01 -7.46
C PRO A 202 3.37 -6.28 -6.89
N SER A 203 3.76 -5.50 -5.88
CA SER A 203 5.00 -5.70 -5.12
C SER A 203 4.74 -6.67 -3.96
N TYR A 204 5.19 -7.92 -4.12
CA TYR A 204 5.05 -8.94 -3.09
C TYR A 204 6.35 -9.07 -2.29
N LEU A 205 6.34 -8.64 -1.01
CA LEU A 205 7.48 -8.82 -0.11
C LEU A 205 7.55 -10.24 0.48
N LYS A 206 6.48 -11.01 0.33
CA LYS A 206 6.42 -12.41 0.73
C LYS A 206 6.09 -13.26 -0.48
N ARG A 207 6.84 -14.34 -0.69
CA ARG A 207 6.49 -15.38 -1.67
C ARG A 207 5.16 -16.03 -1.29
N VAL A 208 4.41 -16.52 -2.28
CA VAL A 208 3.16 -17.27 -2.00
C VAL A 208 3.49 -18.56 -1.28
N GLU A 209 2.67 -18.97 -0.32
CA GLU A 209 2.89 -20.16 0.50
C GLU A 209 3.10 -21.45 -0.36
N ALA A 210 2.44 -21.52 -1.51
CA ALA A 210 2.65 -22.62 -2.48
C ALA A 210 4.06 -22.61 -3.07
N GLU A 211 4.63 -21.47 -3.36
CA GLU A 211 6.00 -21.29 -3.85
C GLU A 211 7.02 -21.60 -2.75
N GLU A 212 6.78 -21.10 -1.52
CA GLU A 212 7.62 -21.43 -0.37
C GLU A 212 7.65 -22.95 -0.08
N ASN A 213 6.50 -23.61 -0.16
CA ASN A 213 6.41 -25.06 0.04
C ASN A 213 7.04 -25.84 -1.11
N TRP A 214 6.93 -25.35 -2.33
CA TRP A 214 7.59 -25.95 -3.49
C TRP A 214 9.12 -25.85 -3.35
N LEU A 215 9.65 -24.69 -2.97
CA LEU A 215 11.08 -24.45 -2.78
C LEU A 215 11.69 -25.26 -1.62
N LYS A 216 10.91 -25.58 -0.58
CA LYS A 216 11.37 -26.49 0.49
C LYS A 216 11.67 -27.90 -0.02
N ASN A 217 10.97 -28.34 -1.06
CA ASN A 217 11.07 -29.69 -1.62
C ASN A 217 11.83 -29.76 -2.94
N HIS A 218 12.17 -28.60 -3.55
CA HIS A 218 12.84 -28.51 -4.84
C HIS A 218 13.96 -27.47 -4.74
N LYS A 219 15.17 -27.82 -5.18
CA LYS A 219 16.22 -26.80 -5.37
C LYS A 219 15.81 -25.89 -6.53
N GLU A 220 16.03 -24.59 -6.39
CA GLU A 220 15.90 -23.66 -7.52
C GLU A 220 16.80 -24.19 -8.65
N SER A 221 16.19 -24.65 -9.74
CA SER A 221 16.94 -24.83 -10.98
C SER A 221 17.27 -23.43 -11.49
N SER A 222 18.51 -23.24 -11.94
CA SER A 222 19.00 -21.98 -12.50
C SER A 222 18.24 -21.53 -13.78
N ASP A 223 17.35 -22.35 -14.29
CA ASP A 223 16.44 -22.03 -15.37
C ASP A 223 15.12 -21.54 -14.77
N SER A 224 14.97 -20.22 -14.74
CA SER A 224 13.72 -19.54 -14.45
C SER A 224 12.63 -20.02 -15.41
N TYR A 225 11.77 -20.94 -14.95
CA TYR A 225 10.58 -21.39 -15.70
C TYR A 225 9.50 -20.28 -15.81
N ILE A 226 9.72 -19.15 -15.18
CA ILE A 226 8.95 -17.94 -15.37
C ILE A 226 9.75 -17.05 -16.31
N GLN A 227 9.77 -17.39 -17.59
CA GLN A 227 9.96 -16.36 -18.59
C GLN A 227 8.76 -15.40 -18.46
N ARG A 228 9.08 -14.18 -18.10
CA ARG A 228 8.12 -13.07 -18.05
C ARG A 228 7.50 -12.96 -19.45
N LEU A 229 6.22 -13.34 -19.55
CA LEU A 229 5.38 -13.01 -20.70
C LEU A 229 5.01 -11.54 -20.60
#